data_e4749860b7db4a95c1eca446c8b38f72
#
_entry.id   e4749860b7db4a95c1eca446c8b38f72
#
_cell.length_a   1.000
_cell.length_b   1.000
_cell.length_c   1.000
_cell.angle_alpha   90.00
_cell.angle_beta   90.00
_cell.angle_gamma   90.00
#
_symmetry.space_group_name_H-M   'P 1'
#
loop_
_entity.id
_entity.type
_entity.pdbx_description
1 polymer ?
#
loop_
_entity_poly.entity_id
_entity_poly.type
_entity_poly.pdbx_seq_one_letter_code
_entity_poly.pdbx_strand_id
1 'polypeptide(L)'
;ANHMGATILGADAEPLGRLTRGTGNTDNHGAKAAGLSGEDAHRQTRAEGAVQGSVVATYMHGPVLARNPQLADWLLARAMGVALNELPEFQGELAEQLNREVAWLRKERL
;
A
#
# COMPACT_ATOMS: atom_id res chain seq x y z
N ALA A 1 9.89 2.38 1.43
CA ALA A 1 9.92 2.71 0.02
C ALA A 1 11.28 3.31 -0.36
N ASN A 2 11.70 3.12 -1.60
CA ASN A 2 12.96 3.65 -2.11
C ASN A 2 12.68 4.44 -3.39
N HIS A 3 12.53 5.75 -3.26
CA HIS A 3 12.22 6.65 -4.35
C HIS A 3 12.81 8.03 -4.11
N MET A 4 13.02 8.77 -5.18
CA MET A 4 13.60 10.11 -5.13
C MET A 4 12.53 11.21 -4.99
N GLY A 5 11.32 10.93 -5.38
CA GLY A 5 10.21 11.88 -5.23
C GLY A 5 9.66 11.93 -3.82
N ALA A 6 8.89 12.95 -3.53
CA ALA A 6 8.15 13.10 -2.30
C ALA A 6 6.69 13.42 -2.61
N THR A 7 5.77 12.85 -1.84
CA THR A 7 4.35 13.08 -1.98
C THR A 7 3.76 13.53 -0.65
N ILE A 8 3.04 14.63 -0.68
CA ILE A 8 2.31 15.15 0.47
C ILE A 8 0.82 14.99 0.18
N LEU A 9 0.12 14.28 1.05
CA LEU A 9 -1.31 14.04 0.88
C LEU A 9 -2.10 15.30 1.22
N GLY A 10 -3.03 15.65 0.33
CA GLY A 10 -4.00 16.72 0.57
C GLY A 10 -5.14 16.24 1.48
N ALA A 11 -6.08 17.16 1.76
CA ALA A 11 -7.18 16.93 2.69
C ALA A 11 -8.13 15.81 2.23
N ASP A 12 -8.30 15.64 0.90
CA ASP A 12 -9.23 14.66 0.33
C ASP A 12 -8.60 13.30 0.07
N ALA A 13 -7.30 13.15 0.32
CA ALA A 13 -6.58 11.91 0.11
C ALA A 13 -6.24 11.25 1.43
N GLU A 14 -6.37 9.92 1.46
CA GLU A 14 -5.95 9.12 2.61
C GLU A 14 -4.74 8.27 2.23
N PRO A 15 -3.88 7.92 3.18
CA PRO A 15 -2.80 6.99 2.89
C PRO A 15 -3.37 5.61 2.57
N LEU A 16 -2.73 4.89 1.65
CA LEU A 16 -3.03 3.48 1.40
C LEU A 16 -2.64 2.63 2.61
N GLY A 17 -1.55 2.99 3.26
CA GLY A 17 -1.08 2.32 4.47
C GLY A 17 -0.23 3.24 5.33
N ARG A 18 0.17 2.71 6.48
CA ARG A 18 1.08 3.42 7.38
C ARG A 18 2.26 2.53 7.70
N LEU A 19 3.44 3.13 7.71
CA LEU A 19 4.67 2.43 8.01
C LEU A 19 4.94 2.41 9.50
N THR A 20 5.33 1.25 9.99
CA THR A 20 5.87 1.13 11.34
C THR A 20 7.36 1.44 11.38
N ARG A 21 8.02 1.32 10.23
CA ARG A 21 9.47 1.53 10.10
C ARG A 21 9.81 1.97 8.67
N GLY A 22 10.80 2.80 8.53
CA GLY A 22 11.26 3.29 7.23
C GLY A 22 10.58 4.59 6.81
N THR A 23 10.77 4.95 5.55
CA THR A 23 10.25 6.18 4.96
C THR A 23 9.15 5.87 3.97
N GLY A 24 8.03 6.59 4.07
CA GLY A 24 6.89 6.42 3.19
C GLY A 24 6.88 7.39 2.00
N ASN A 25 5.80 8.16 1.88
CA ASN A 25 5.60 9.09 0.75
C ASN A 25 6.63 10.20 0.69
N THR A 26 7.17 10.59 1.84
CA THR A 26 8.19 11.64 1.95
C THR A 26 9.11 11.34 3.12
N ASP A 27 10.33 11.87 3.07
CA ASP A 27 11.23 11.92 4.22
C ASP A 27 11.05 13.23 4.99
N ASN A 28 11.81 13.41 6.06
CA ASN A 28 11.76 14.63 6.87
C ASN A 28 12.16 15.86 6.07
N HIS A 29 13.10 15.72 5.15
CA HIS A 29 13.54 16.82 4.29
C HIS A 29 12.40 17.27 3.36
N GLY A 30 11.73 16.34 2.72
CA GLY A 30 10.58 16.62 1.84
C GLY A 30 9.42 17.25 2.60
N ALA A 31 9.10 16.73 3.78
CA ALA A 31 8.05 17.30 4.62
C ALA A 31 8.37 18.75 5.05
N LYS A 32 9.59 19.01 5.44
CA LYS A 32 10.04 20.35 5.81
C LYS A 32 10.02 21.30 4.60
N ALA A 33 10.44 20.85 3.44
CA ALA A 33 10.39 21.63 2.20
C ALA A 33 8.95 22.02 1.83
N ALA A 34 7.97 21.19 2.19
CA ALA A 34 6.54 21.47 2.00
C ALA A 34 5.94 22.35 3.09
N GLY A 35 6.74 22.83 4.04
CA GLY A 35 6.28 23.69 5.13
C GLY A 35 5.66 22.96 6.31
N LEU A 36 5.85 21.65 6.40
CA LEU A 36 5.30 20.84 7.48
C LEU A 36 6.27 20.72 8.66
N SER A 37 5.72 20.59 9.85
CA SER A 37 6.50 20.40 11.07
C SER A 37 5.70 19.59 12.10
N GLY A 38 6.39 19.06 13.13
CA GLY A 38 5.74 18.34 14.22
C GLY A 38 4.97 17.12 13.77
N GLU A 39 3.75 16.98 14.26
CA GLU A 39 2.88 15.84 13.96
C GLU A 39 2.48 15.74 12.49
N ASP A 40 2.28 16.86 11.83
CA ASP A 40 1.93 16.88 10.41
C ASP A 40 3.05 16.28 9.56
N ALA A 41 4.28 16.67 9.83
CA ALA A 41 5.45 16.09 9.17
C ALA A 41 5.55 14.58 9.50
N HIS A 42 5.35 14.20 10.75
CA HIS A 42 5.42 12.80 11.17
C HIS A 42 4.37 11.94 10.45
N ARG A 43 3.13 12.43 10.34
CA ARG A 43 2.07 11.72 9.64
C ARG A 43 2.41 11.50 8.17
N GLN A 44 2.95 12.52 7.51
CA GLN A 44 3.31 12.43 6.10
C GLN A 44 4.47 11.47 5.85
N THR A 45 5.46 11.44 6.73
CA THR A 45 6.60 10.54 6.59
C THR A 45 6.23 9.08 6.85
N ARG A 46 5.18 8.80 7.63
CA ARG A 46 4.69 7.46 7.92
C ARG A 46 3.60 6.99 6.98
N ALA A 47 3.01 7.88 6.21
CA ALA A 47 2.03 7.51 5.20
C ALA A 47 2.71 6.84 4.01
N GLU A 48 2.10 5.80 3.48
CA GLU A 48 2.51 5.16 2.23
C GLU A 48 1.35 5.15 1.26
N GLY A 49 1.61 5.63 0.03
CA GLY A 49 0.62 5.65 -1.00
C GLY A 49 -0.48 6.67 -0.78
N ALA A 50 -1.50 6.58 -1.60
CA ALA A 50 -2.65 7.48 -1.55
C ALA A 50 -3.90 6.78 -2.07
N VAL A 51 -5.04 7.09 -1.46
CA VAL A 51 -6.36 6.69 -1.94
C VAL A 51 -7.22 7.95 -1.99
N GLN A 52 -7.73 8.26 -3.16
CA GLN A 52 -8.66 9.37 -3.34
C GLN A 52 -9.69 9.00 -4.40
N GLY A 53 -10.95 8.79 -4.01
CA GLY A 53 -11.98 8.31 -4.91
C GLY A 53 -11.61 6.95 -5.50
N SER A 54 -11.53 6.87 -6.83
CA SER A 54 -11.12 5.65 -7.55
C SER A 54 -9.60 5.57 -7.77
N VAL A 55 -8.85 6.59 -7.38
CA VAL A 55 -7.39 6.62 -7.55
C VAL A 55 -6.71 5.92 -6.38
N VAL A 56 -5.84 5.00 -6.70
CA VAL A 56 -4.99 4.29 -5.73
C VAL A 56 -3.55 4.38 -6.22
N ALA A 57 -2.67 4.85 -5.37
CA ALA A 57 -1.26 5.01 -5.69
C ALA A 57 -0.38 4.43 -4.60
N THR A 58 0.79 3.95 -4.97
CA THR A 58 1.76 3.42 -4.01
C THR A 58 3.17 3.58 -4.54
N TYR A 59 4.12 3.76 -3.64
CA TYR A 59 5.55 3.70 -3.92
C TYR A 59 6.13 2.29 -3.69
N MET A 60 5.33 1.36 -3.18
CA MET A 60 5.80 -0.01 -2.97
C MET A 60 6.09 -0.68 -4.30
N HIS A 61 7.19 -1.40 -4.34
CA HIS A 61 7.62 -2.16 -5.52
C HIS A 61 7.14 -3.62 -5.44
N GLY A 62 7.29 -4.37 -6.52
CA GLY A 62 7.00 -5.79 -6.51
C GLY A 62 7.89 -6.56 -5.53
N PRO A 63 7.40 -7.64 -4.96
CA PRO A 63 6.10 -8.25 -5.24
C PRO A 63 4.99 -7.81 -4.27
N VAL A 64 4.61 -6.54 -4.29
CA VAL A 64 3.67 -5.97 -3.31
C VAL A 64 2.35 -6.73 -3.23
N LEU A 65 1.78 -7.13 -4.36
CA LEU A 65 0.49 -7.83 -4.37
C LEU A 65 0.63 -9.28 -3.89
N ALA A 66 1.72 -9.95 -4.23
CA ALA A 66 1.98 -11.30 -3.73
C ALA A 66 2.18 -11.32 -2.22
N ARG A 67 2.72 -10.23 -1.66
CA ARG A 67 2.91 -10.09 -0.20
C ARG A 67 1.65 -9.62 0.51
N ASN A 68 0.69 -9.08 -0.23
CA ASN A 68 -0.54 -8.52 0.29
C ASN A 68 -1.72 -8.98 -0.56
N PRO A 69 -2.12 -10.25 -0.47
CA PRO A 69 -3.20 -10.79 -1.31
C PRO A 69 -4.54 -10.10 -1.09
N GLN A 70 -4.80 -9.59 0.12
CA GLN A 70 -6.00 -8.81 0.40
C GLN A 70 -6.02 -7.49 -0.38
N LEU A 71 -4.85 -6.86 -0.57
CA LEU A 71 -4.74 -5.67 -1.41
C LEU A 71 -5.03 -6.00 -2.87
N ALA A 72 -4.52 -7.14 -3.36
CA ALA A 72 -4.80 -7.60 -4.71
C ALA A 72 -6.30 -7.82 -4.93
N ASP A 73 -6.98 -8.48 -4.00
CA ASP A 73 -8.41 -8.71 -4.06
C ASP A 73 -9.20 -7.40 -4.05
N TRP A 74 -8.81 -6.47 -3.20
CA TRP A 74 -9.46 -5.16 -3.11
C TRP A 74 -9.32 -4.37 -4.41
N LEU A 75 -8.13 -4.35 -5.02
CA LEU A 75 -7.91 -3.70 -6.31
C LEU A 75 -8.73 -4.35 -7.42
N LEU A 76 -8.79 -5.67 -7.43
CA LEU A 76 -9.56 -6.42 -8.42
C LEU A 76 -11.05 -6.14 -8.27
N ALA A 77 -11.58 -6.13 -7.06
CA ALA A 77 -12.97 -5.82 -6.78
C ALA A 77 -13.31 -4.40 -7.26
N ARG A 78 -12.46 -3.43 -7.00
CA ARG A 78 -12.65 -2.05 -7.46
C ARG A 78 -12.63 -1.95 -8.98
N ALA A 79 -11.72 -2.66 -9.64
CA ALA A 79 -11.64 -2.66 -11.11
C ALA A 79 -12.88 -3.30 -11.74
N MET A 80 -13.45 -4.31 -11.12
CA MET A 80 -14.66 -4.99 -11.57
C MET A 80 -15.94 -4.26 -11.17
N GLY A 81 -15.86 -3.29 -10.27
CA GLY A 81 -17.03 -2.58 -9.75
C GLY A 81 -17.93 -3.43 -8.87
N VAL A 82 -17.35 -4.40 -8.15
CA VAL A 82 -18.09 -5.32 -7.28
C VAL A 82 -17.62 -5.18 -5.83
N ALA A 83 -18.40 -5.71 -4.90
CA ALA A 83 -18.00 -5.79 -3.50
C ALA A 83 -16.92 -6.87 -3.32
N LEU A 84 -16.09 -6.71 -2.30
CA LEU A 84 -14.98 -7.63 -2.03
C LEU A 84 -15.45 -9.08 -1.84
N ASN A 85 -16.59 -9.27 -1.18
CA ASN A 85 -17.17 -10.58 -0.95
C ASN A 85 -17.81 -11.23 -2.19
N GLU A 86 -17.92 -10.49 -3.29
CA GLU A 86 -18.44 -10.99 -4.57
C GLU A 86 -17.35 -11.59 -5.45
N LEU A 87 -16.08 -11.45 -5.08
CA LEU A 87 -14.98 -12.05 -5.82
C LEU A 87 -15.01 -13.58 -5.70
N PRO A 88 -14.74 -14.30 -6.80
CA PRO A 88 -14.57 -15.74 -6.73
C PRO A 88 -13.41 -16.10 -5.80
N GLU A 89 -13.63 -17.11 -4.96
CA GLU A 89 -12.56 -17.63 -4.10
C GLU A 89 -11.90 -18.84 -4.76
N PHE A 90 -10.58 -18.91 -4.64
CA PHE A 90 -9.87 -20.12 -4.98
C PHE A 90 -10.11 -21.16 -3.90
N GLN A 91 -10.47 -22.35 -4.32
CA GLN A 91 -10.77 -23.47 -3.41
C GLN A 91 -9.90 -24.68 -3.73
N GLY A 92 -9.71 -25.55 -2.72
CA GLY A 92 -8.99 -26.79 -2.86
C GLY A 92 -7.48 -26.63 -2.96
N GLU A 93 -6.86 -27.54 -3.69
CA GLU A 93 -5.41 -27.67 -3.76
C GLU A 93 -4.72 -26.43 -4.32
N LEU A 94 -5.32 -25.77 -5.33
CA LEU A 94 -4.75 -24.54 -5.90
C LEU A 94 -4.71 -23.41 -4.88
N ALA A 95 -5.76 -23.25 -4.09
CA ALA A 95 -5.79 -22.23 -3.04
C ALA A 95 -4.73 -22.49 -1.97
N GLU A 96 -4.56 -23.75 -1.56
CA GLU A 96 -3.53 -24.14 -0.60
C GLU A 96 -2.12 -23.86 -1.13
N GLN A 97 -1.89 -24.18 -2.40
CA GLN A 97 -0.61 -23.93 -3.05
C GLN A 97 -0.30 -22.43 -3.09
N LEU A 98 -1.25 -21.61 -3.53
CA LEU A 98 -1.09 -20.16 -3.56
C LEU A 98 -0.81 -19.58 -2.18
N ASN A 99 -1.51 -20.03 -1.17
CA ASN A 99 -1.30 -19.59 0.20
C ASN A 99 0.10 -19.94 0.72
N ARG A 100 0.60 -21.13 0.39
CA ARG A 100 1.97 -21.53 0.74
C ARG A 100 3.01 -20.67 0.04
N GLU A 101 2.82 -20.39 -1.24
CA GLU A 101 3.74 -19.56 -2.02
C GLU A 101 3.77 -18.11 -1.50
N VAL A 102 2.61 -17.56 -1.17
CA VAL A 102 2.52 -16.22 -0.59
C VAL A 102 3.22 -16.17 0.77
N ALA A 103 3.01 -17.17 1.61
CA ALA A 103 3.65 -17.26 2.92
C ALA A 103 5.18 -17.35 2.79
N TRP A 104 5.65 -18.16 1.84
CA TRP A 104 7.07 -18.27 1.54
C TRP A 104 7.65 -16.93 1.07
N LEU A 105 6.99 -16.25 0.14
CA LEU A 105 7.44 -14.94 -0.36
C LEU A 105 7.54 -13.92 0.76
N ARG A 106 6.57 -13.88 1.65
CA ARG A 106 6.60 -12.97 2.81
C ARG A 106 7.80 -13.24 3.71
N LYS A 107 8.08 -14.50 3.97
CA LYS A 107 9.19 -14.91 4.82
C LYS A 107 10.54 -14.57 4.20
N GLU A 108 10.72 -14.88 2.91
CA GLU A 108 12.00 -14.74 2.23
C GLU A 108 12.32 -13.29 1.82
N ARG A 109 11.31 -12.44 1.70
CA ARG A 109 11.48 -11.06 1.22
C ARG A 109 11.39 -10.00 2.32
N LEU A 110 11.02 -10.40 3.50
CA LEU A 110 11.04 -9.51 4.65
C LEU A 110 12.38 -9.56 5.36
#